data_cf76da3bda7b071571eea3ec5d6bd9e2
#
_entry.id   cf76da3bda7b071571eea3ec5d6bd9e2
#
_cell.length_a   1.000
_cell.length_b   1.000
_cell.length_c   1.000
_cell.angle_alpha   90.00
_cell.angle_beta   90.00
_cell.angle_gamma   90.00
#
_symmetry.space_group_name_H-M   'P 1'
#
loop_
_entity.id
_entity.type
_entity.pdbx_description
1 polymer ?
#
loop_
_entity_poly.entity_id
_entity_poly.type
_entity_poly.pdbx_seq_one_letter_code
_entity_poly.pdbx_strand_id
1 'polypeptide(L)'
;LRFFTVYGPWGRPDMAMFLFTDAIYHNRPVKVFNHGKMERDFTFVDDIVKGVDTILKGSLDQRKEKGEFYKLYNIGYNKSIKLLDFIKEIELNLNKGAQKEMLPIQPGDVEKTWANVDALIRDYKYKPETAVAEGVKKYVSWYLDYYK
;
A
#
# COMPACT_ATOMS: atom_id res chain seq x y z
N LEU A 1 12.13 7.52 -7.48
CA LEU A 1 10.83 7.42 -6.81
C LEU A 1 11.00 6.91 -5.38
N ARG A 2 10.22 7.45 -4.46
CA ARG A 2 10.04 6.95 -3.09
C ARG A 2 8.69 6.28 -2.98
N PHE A 3 8.68 4.95 -2.89
CA PHE A 3 7.45 4.19 -2.67
C PHE A 3 7.06 4.20 -1.20
N PHE A 4 5.75 4.31 -0.94
CA PHE A 4 5.18 4.07 0.37
C PHE A 4 4.71 2.60 0.47
N THR A 5 3.73 2.27 1.32
CA THR A 5 3.37 0.86 1.52
C THR A 5 2.58 0.34 0.33
N VAL A 6 3.28 -0.32 -0.60
CA VAL A 6 2.66 -0.94 -1.78
C VAL A 6 2.10 -2.31 -1.42
N TYR A 7 0.88 -2.62 -1.88
CA TYR A 7 0.27 -3.92 -1.75
C TYR A 7 -0.42 -4.34 -3.05
N GLY A 8 -0.62 -5.64 -3.23
CA GLY A 8 -1.27 -6.19 -4.42
C GLY A 8 -0.77 -7.59 -4.75
N PRO A 9 -1.30 -8.24 -5.81
CA PRO A 9 -0.81 -9.51 -6.31
C PRO A 9 0.70 -9.55 -6.50
N TRP A 10 1.31 -10.70 -6.25
CA TRP A 10 2.78 -10.92 -6.34
C TRP A 10 3.61 -10.09 -5.35
N GLY A 11 2.96 -9.51 -4.34
CA GLY A 11 3.65 -8.81 -3.26
C GLY A 11 4.51 -9.75 -2.41
N ARG A 12 5.50 -9.17 -1.72
CA ARG A 12 6.41 -9.93 -0.85
C ARG A 12 5.65 -10.59 0.31
N PRO A 13 5.96 -11.87 0.65
CA PRO A 13 5.23 -12.61 1.69
C PRO A 13 5.52 -12.12 3.12
N ASP A 14 6.52 -11.28 3.34
CA ASP A 14 6.83 -10.65 4.62
C ASP A 14 6.07 -9.32 4.85
N MET A 15 5.26 -8.88 3.89
CA MET A 15 4.48 -7.65 4.01
C MET A 15 3.12 -7.89 4.67
N ALA A 16 2.62 -6.84 5.35
CA ALA A 16 1.39 -6.88 6.14
C ALA A 16 0.18 -7.48 5.39
N MET A 17 0.00 -7.14 4.10
CA MET A 17 -1.11 -7.66 3.30
C MET A 17 -1.08 -9.19 3.22
N PHE A 18 0.09 -9.77 2.92
CA PHE A 18 0.25 -11.22 2.85
C PHE A 18 0.10 -11.86 4.24
N LEU A 19 0.83 -11.34 5.23
CA LEU A 19 0.85 -11.91 6.59
C LEU A 19 -0.55 -11.96 7.21
N PHE A 20 -1.34 -10.90 7.03
CA PHE A 20 -2.70 -10.85 7.57
C PHE A 20 -3.64 -11.77 6.81
N THR A 21 -3.60 -11.76 5.47
CA THR A 21 -4.45 -12.62 4.64
C THR A 21 -4.18 -14.09 4.94
N ASP A 22 -2.91 -14.48 4.99
CA ASP A 22 -2.51 -15.86 5.24
C ASP A 22 -2.86 -16.31 6.67
N ALA A 23 -2.66 -15.47 7.68
CA ALA A 23 -3.03 -15.77 9.04
C ALA A 23 -4.56 -15.95 9.19
N ILE A 24 -5.37 -15.04 8.62
CA ILE A 24 -6.83 -15.09 8.67
C ILE A 24 -7.34 -16.33 7.91
N TYR A 25 -6.82 -16.56 6.71
CA TYR A 25 -7.22 -17.70 5.87
C TYR A 25 -7.03 -19.03 6.60
N HIS A 26 -5.89 -19.20 7.29
CA HIS A 26 -5.54 -20.41 8.05
C HIS A 26 -5.97 -20.39 9.52
N ASN A 27 -6.83 -19.45 9.94
CA ASN A 27 -7.31 -19.27 11.31
C ASN A 27 -6.18 -19.18 12.36
N ARG A 28 -5.07 -18.50 11.99
CA ARG A 28 -3.93 -18.20 12.88
C ARG A 28 -4.04 -16.80 13.45
N PRO A 29 -3.44 -16.51 14.63
CA PRO A 29 -3.42 -15.17 15.20
C PRO A 29 -2.75 -14.16 14.29
N VAL A 30 -3.37 -12.98 14.17
CA VAL A 30 -2.84 -11.80 13.47
C VAL A 30 -2.18 -10.89 14.48
N LYS A 31 -0.87 -10.70 14.39
CA LYS A 31 -0.12 -9.78 15.24
C LYS A 31 -0.41 -8.33 14.86
N VAL A 32 -0.99 -7.57 15.79
CA VAL A 32 -1.41 -6.19 15.58
C VAL A 32 -0.61 -5.29 16.51
N PHE A 33 0.46 -4.69 15.99
CA PHE A 33 1.35 -3.81 16.75
C PHE A 33 0.72 -2.46 17.09
N ASN A 34 1.29 -1.79 18.12
CA ASN A 34 0.79 -0.55 18.68
C ASN A 34 -0.71 -0.61 19.02
N HIS A 35 -1.18 -1.77 19.49
CA HIS A 35 -2.60 -2.00 19.81
C HIS A 35 -3.57 -1.54 18.68
N GLY A 36 -3.12 -1.66 17.42
CA GLY A 36 -3.90 -1.26 16.24
C GLY A 36 -3.92 0.24 15.93
N LYS A 37 -3.16 1.06 16.66
CA LYS A 37 -3.11 2.52 16.46
C LYS A 37 -2.15 2.95 15.33
N MET A 38 -1.84 2.03 14.40
CA MET A 38 -0.98 2.32 13.26
C MET A 38 -1.78 2.83 12.08
N GLU A 39 -1.21 3.79 11.37
CA GLU A 39 -1.75 4.27 10.08
C GLU A 39 -0.67 4.23 9.01
N ARG A 40 -1.01 3.72 7.82
CA ARG A 40 -0.10 3.64 6.68
C ARG A 40 -0.78 4.10 5.41
N ASP A 41 0.03 4.62 4.49
CA ASP A 41 -0.38 4.87 3.12
C ASP A 41 -0.32 3.53 2.36
N PHE A 42 -1.46 2.86 2.26
CA PHE A 42 -1.59 1.63 1.50
C PHE A 42 -1.95 1.96 0.05
N THR A 43 -1.03 1.69 -0.87
CA THR A 43 -1.19 1.98 -2.29
C THR A 43 -1.24 0.70 -3.10
N PHE A 44 -2.27 0.54 -3.93
CA PHE A 44 -2.42 -0.63 -4.77
C PHE A 44 -1.37 -0.66 -5.89
N VAL A 45 -0.86 -1.85 -6.21
CA VAL A 45 0.26 -2.02 -7.14
C VAL A 45 0.00 -1.47 -8.53
N ASP A 46 -1.24 -1.57 -9.06
CA ASP A 46 -1.59 -1.04 -10.39
C ASP A 46 -1.44 0.48 -10.44
N ASP A 47 -1.79 1.19 -9.36
CA ASP A 47 -1.58 2.64 -9.27
C ASP A 47 -0.09 2.97 -9.29
N ILE A 48 0.75 2.17 -8.62
CA ILE A 48 2.20 2.36 -8.64
C ILE A 48 2.74 2.16 -10.05
N VAL A 49 2.35 1.07 -10.73
CA VAL A 49 2.77 0.77 -12.11
C VAL A 49 2.34 1.88 -13.07
N LYS A 50 1.08 2.34 -12.97
CA LYS A 50 0.56 3.47 -13.76
C LYS A 50 1.37 4.75 -13.53
N GLY A 51 1.75 5.02 -12.28
CA GLY A 51 2.58 6.18 -11.94
C GLY A 51 3.98 6.09 -12.52
N VAL A 52 4.63 4.92 -12.44
CA VAL A 52 5.95 4.68 -13.04
C VAL A 52 5.88 4.84 -14.56
N ASP A 53 4.90 4.23 -15.22
CA ASP A 53 4.69 4.33 -16.66
C ASP A 53 4.46 5.78 -17.11
N THR A 54 3.64 6.53 -16.37
CA THR A 54 3.38 7.96 -16.63
C THR A 54 4.66 8.79 -16.57
N ILE A 55 5.54 8.53 -15.59
CA ILE A 55 6.81 9.23 -15.46
C ILE A 55 7.77 8.86 -16.60
N LEU A 56 7.82 7.59 -16.99
CA LEU A 56 8.68 7.12 -18.09
C LEU A 56 8.26 7.72 -19.43
N LYS A 57 6.96 7.85 -19.69
CA LYS A 57 6.41 8.47 -20.90
C LYS A 57 6.46 9.99 -20.88
N GLY A 58 6.63 10.60 -19.70
CA GLY A 58 6.72 12.04 -19.54
C GLY A 58 7.98 12.61 -20.21
N SER A 59 7.86 13.79 -20.83
CA SER A 59 8.96 14.47 -21.50
C SER A 59 10.12 14.77 -20.52
N LEU A 60 11.30 14.28 -20.84
CA LEU A 60 12.57 14.63 -20.19
C LEU A 60 13.07 16.02 -20.64
N ASP A 61 12.55 16.55 -21.74
CA ASP A 61 13.10 17.74 -22.40
C ASP A 61 12.91 19.01 -21.56
N GLN A 62 11.74 19.17 -20.92
CA GLN A 62 11.50 20.30 -20.02
C GLN A 62 12.45 20.35 -18.80
N ARG A 63 13.04 19.23 -18.41
CA ARG A 63 14.01 19.16 -17.30
C ARG A 63 15.42 19.50 -17.77
N LYS A 64 15.79 19.04 -18.97
CA LYS A 64 17.09 19.36 -19.58
C LYS A 64 17.24 20.86 -19.78
N GLU A 65 16.19 21.54 -20.24
CA GLU A 65 16.17 23.00 -20.42
C GLU A 65 16.41 23.77 -19.11
N LYS A 66 16.02 23.19 -17.95
CA LYS A 66 16.23 23.78 -16.63
C LYS A 66 17.52 23.34 -15.94
N GLY A 67 18.31 22.47 -16.57
CA GLY A 67 19.51 21.89 -15.95
C GLY A 67 19.22 20.93 -14.78
N GLU A 68 17.97 20.47 -14.63
CA GLU A 68 17.55 19.56 -13.56
C GLU A 68 17.76 18.11 -14.01
N PHE A 69 18.88 17.50 -13.64
CA PHE A 69 19.18 16.08 -13.94
C PHE A 69 18.59 15.08 -12.93
N TYR A 70 18.07 15.57 -11.81
CA TYR A 70 17.54 14.75 -10.73
C TYR A 70 16.34 15.41 -10.06
N LYS A 71 15.25 14.66 -9.86
CA LYS A 71 14.11 15.09 -9.07
C LYS A 71 13.51 13.89 -8.32
N LEU A 72 13.28 14.10 -7.03
CA LEU A 72 12.68 13.10 -6.16
C LEU A 72 11.17 13.25 -6.13
N TYR A 73 10.44 12.14 -6.33
CA TYR A 73 9.00 12.08 -6.18
C TYR A 73 8.60 11.00 -5.17
N ASN A 74 7.70 11.34 -4.27
CA ASN A 74 6.96 10.35 -3.53
C ASN A 74 5.85 9.80 -4.42
N ILE A 75 5.58 8.49 -4.29
CA ILE A 75 4.46 7.81 -4.94
C ILE A 75 3.72 6.98 -3.90
N GLY A 76 2.42 7.24 -3.76
CA GLY A 76 1.56 6.66 -2.75
C GLY A 76 0.11 7.12 -2.92
N TYR A 77 -0.80 6.61 -2.09
CA TYR A 77 -2.23 6.90 -2.16
C TYR A 77 -2.61 8.32 -1.65
N ASN A 78 -1.64 9.00 -1.01
CA ASN A 78 -1.84 10.34 -0.41
C ASN A 78 -2.88 10.38 0.72
N LYS A 79 -3.14 9.24 1.35
CA LYS A 79 -4.02 9.13 2.51
C LYS A 79 -3.46 8.09 3.47
N SER A 80 -3.53 8.38 4.78
CA SER A 80 -3.27 7.36 5.78
C SER A 80 -4.55 6.54 6.04
N ILE A 81 -4.39 5.23 6.11
CA ILE A 81 -5.43 4.25 6.39
C ILE A 81 -5.10 3.59 7.72
N LYS A 82 -6.07 3.49 8.61
CA LYS A 82 -5.92 2.79 9.88
C LYS A 82 -5.69 1.30 9.64
N LEU A 83 -4.74 0.72 10.35
CA LEU A 83 -4.40 -0.70 10.22
C LEU A 83 -5.61 -1.60 10.46
N LEU A 84 -6.44 -1.28 11.45
CA LEU A 84 -7.64 -2.06 11.76
C LEU A 84 -8.69 -2.01 10.64
N ASP A 85 -8.84 -0.87 9.95
CA ASP A 85 -9.75 -0.76 8.80
C ASP A 85 -9.22 -1.61 7.63
N PHE A 86 -7.89 -1.62 7.42
CA PHE A 86 -7.26 -2.47 6.40
C PHE A 86 -7.46 -3.98 6.69
N ILE A 87 -7.29 -4.40 7.95
CA ILE A 87 -7.58 -5.79 8.38
C ILE A 87 -9.05 -6.12 8.18
N LYS A 88 -9.97 -5.21 8.50
CA LYS A 88 -11.40 -5.39 8.32
C LYS A 88 -11.78 -5.66 6.85
N GLU A 89 -11.16 -4.96 5.91
CA GLU A 89 -11.37 -5.22 4.48
C GLU A 89 -10.92 -6.65 4.10
N ILE A 90 -9.82 -7.15 4.68
CA ILE A 90 -9.38 -8.53 4.44
C ILE A 90 -10.39 -9.53 5.03
N GLU A 91 -10.85 -9.30 6.27
CA GLU A 91 -11.88 -10.13 6.94
C GLU A 91 -13.15 -10.25 6.08
N LEU A 92 -13.63 -9.11 5.55
CA LEU A 92 -14.82 -9.07 4.69
C LEU A 92 -14.64 -9.89 3.41
N ASN A 93 -13.49 -9.76 2.74
CA ASN A 93 -13.25 -10.45 1.48
C ASN A 93 -12.93 -11.94 1.65
N LEU A 94 -12.39 -12.37 2.79
CA LEU A 94 -12.20 -13.79 3.14
C LEU A 94 -13.46 -14.43 3.76
N ASN A 95 -14.45 -13.61 4.14
CA ASN A 95 -15.60 -14.04 4.96
C ASN A 95 -15.16 -14.76 6.25
N LYS A 96 -14.10 -14.27 6.89
CA LYS A 96 -13.50 -14.83 8.11
C LYS A 96 -13.05 -13.70 9.04
N GLY A 97 -13.29 -13.86 10.35
CA GLY A 97 -12.80 -12.93 11.37
C GLY A 97 -11.34 -13.20 11.75
N ALA A 98 -10.56 -12.14 11.96
CA ALA A 98 -9.19 -12.24 12.46
C ALA A 98 -9.13 -12.45 13.96
N GLN A 99 -8.34 -13.39 14.42
CA GLN A 99 -7.93 -13.53 15.82
C GLN A 99 -6.80 -12.53 16.08
N LYS A 100 -7.14 -11.33 16.57
CA LYS A 100 -6.16 -10.24 16.74
C LYS A 100 -5.39 -10.37 18.04
N GLU A 101 -4.06 -10.55 17.95
CA GLU A 101 -3.12 -10.45 19.07
C GLU A 101 -2.58 -9.03 19.15
N MET A 102 -3.06 -8.25 20.12
CA MET A 102 -2.67 -6.84 20.30
C MET A 102 -1.33 -6.74 21.00
N LEU A 103 -0.33 -6.17 20.32
CA LEU A 103 1.04 -6.04 20.79
C LEU A 103 1.45 -4.57 20.96
N PRO A 104 2.44 -4.27 21.82
CA PRO A 104 3.01 -2.93 21.91
C PRO A 104 3.69 -2.51 20.59
N ILE A 105 4.00 -1.22 20.46
CA ILE A 105 4.74 -0.71 19.30
C ILE A 105 6.14 -1.31 19.27
N GLN A 106 6.62 -1.65 18.08
CA GLN A 106 7.98 -2.13 17.89
C GLN A 106 8.98 -0.97 17.95
N PRO A 107 10.18 -1.18 18.52
CA PRO A 107 11.23 -0.16 18.51
C PRO A 107 11.57 0.29 17.08
N GLY A 108 11.61 1.59 16.86
CA GLY A 108 11.90 2.18 15.54
C GLY A 108 10.72 2.27 14.59
N ASP A 109 9.55 1.74 14.95
CA ASP A 109 8.34 1.89 14.14
C ASP A 109 7.67 3.26 14.40
N VAL A 110 6.98 3.79 13.37
CA VAL A 110 6.28 5.08 13.47
C VAL A 110 4.77 4.87 13.39
N GLU A 111 4.02 5.66 14.16
CA GLU A 111 2.56 5.48 14.26
C GLU A 111 1.85 5.77 12.95
N LYS A 112 2.29 6.81 12.20
CA LYS A 112 1.60 7.28 11.02
C LYS A 112 2.56 7.66 9.89
N THR A 113 2.27 7.17 8.68
CA THR A 113 2.95 7.57 7.46
C THR A 113 1.96 7.75 6.32
N TRP A 114 2.19 8.81 5.49
CA TRP A 114 1.51 8.97 4.21
C TRP A 114 2.39 9.75 3.24
N ALA A 115 2.19 9.52 1.94
CA ALA A 115 2.91 10.21 0.89
C ALA A 115 2.33 11.61 0.66
N ASN A 116 3.15 12.66 0.66
CA ASN A 116 2.79 13.87 -0.06
C ASN A 116 3.17 13.67 -1.54
N VAL A 117 2.18 13.60 -2.42
CA VAL A 117 2.34 13.36 -3.86
C VAL A 117 2.08 14.59 -4.72
N ASP A 118 1.96 15.79 -4.12
CA ASP A 118 1.61 17.02 -4.80
C ASP A 118 2.54 17.34 -5.98
N ALA A 119 3.86 17.11 -5.79
CA ALA A 119 4.84 17.31 -6.85
C ALA A 119 4.58 16.38 -8.05
N LEU A 120 4.22 15.13 -7.80
CA LEU A 120 3.92 14.16 -8.84
C LEU A 120 2.62 14.50 -9.58
N ILE A 121 1.59 14.93 -8.83
CA ILE A 121 0.32 15.39 -9.42
C ILE A 121 0.55 16.62 -10.30
N ARG A 122 1.30 17.61 -9.81
CA ARG A 122 1.57 18.86 -10.53
C ARG A 122 2.32 18.60 -11.84
N ASP A 123 3.36 17.78 -11.79
CA ASP A 123 4.30 17.62 -12.90
C ASP A 123 3.81 16.59 -13.93
N TYR A 124 3.10 15.55 -13.51
CA TYR A 124 2.68 14.42 -14.37
C TYR A 124 1.17 14.21 -14.42
N LYS A 125 0.37 14.99 -13.69
CA LYS A 125 -1.09 14.80 -13.56
C LYS A 125 -1.48 13.42 -13.05
N TYR A 126 -0.53 12.71 -12.45
CA TYR A 126 -0.76 11.40 -11.88
C TYR A 126 -1.44 11.49 -10.52
N LYS A 127 -2.49 10.67 -10.33
CA LYS A 127 -3.18 10.50 -9.06
C LYS A 127 -3.56 9.02 -8.90
N PRO A 128 -3.26 8.39 -7.75
CA PRO A 128 -3.75 7.04 -7.46
C PRO A 128 -5.27 7.07 -7.30
N GLU A 129 -5.95 6.04 -7.81
CA GLU A 129 -7.41 6.02 -7.90
C GLU A 129 -8.03 4.80 -7.23
N THR A 130 -7.25 3.71 -7.02
CA THR A 130 -7.76 2.45 -6.46
C THR A 130 -8.06 2.59 -4.97
N ALA A 131 -9.35 2.53 -4.62
CA ALA A 131 -9.77 2.50 -3.22
C ALA A 131 -9.23 1.24 -2.51
N VAL A 132 -8.93 1.35 -1.20
CA VAL A 132 -8.38 0.23 -0.42
C VAL A 132 -9.29 -1.00 -0.48
N ALA A 133 -10.61 -0.82 -0.34
CA ALA A 133 -11.58 -1.92 -0.44
C ALA A 133 -11.49 -2.66 -1.78
N GLU A 134 -11.35 -1.94 -2.90
CA GLU A 134 -11.20 -2.52 -4.22
C GLU A 134 -9.87 -3.27 -4.37
N GLY A 135 -8.76 -2.64 -3.95
CA GLY A 135 -7.44 -3.24 -4.04
C GLY A 135 -7.31 -4.50 -3.17
N VAL A 136 -7.88 -4.49 -1.95
CA VAL A 136 -7.93 -5.66 -1.07
C VAL A 136 -8.75 -6.78 -1.70
N LYS A 137 -9.91 -6.47 -2.30
CA LYS A 137 -10.73 -7.46 -3.02
C LYS A 137 -9.94 -8.13 -4.15
N LYS A 138 -9.26 -7.36 -4.99
CA LYS A 138 -8.42 -7.90 -6.08
C LYS A 138 -7.30 -8.80 -5.54
N TYR A 139 -6.64 -8.37 -4.45
CA TYR A 139 -5.58 -9.14 -3.83
C TYR A 139 -6.09 -10.46 -3.24
N VAL A 140 -7.18 -10.43 -2.46
CA VAL A 140 -7.74 -11.64 -1.84
C VAL A 140 -8.21 -12.63 -2.90
N SER A 141 -8.84 -12.16 -3.98
CA SER A 141 -9.21 -13.02 -5.10
C SER A 141 -8.00 -13.74 -5.70
N TRP A 142 -6.92 -13.00 -5.99
CA TRP A 142 -5.66 -13.57 -6.47
C TRP A 142 -5.05 -14.56 -5.47
N TYR A 143 -5.04 -14.21 -4.16
CA TYR A 143 -4.49 -15.06 -3.12
C TYR A 143 -5.21 -16.42 -3.05
N LEU A 144 -6.54 -16.41 -3.08
CA LEU A 144 -7.36 -17.61 -3.06
C LEU A 144 -7.20 -18.48 -4.31
N ASP A 145 -6.93 -17.88 -5.46
CA ASP A 145 -6.69 -18.61 -6.71
C ASP A 145 -5.29 -19.24 -6.75
N TYR A 146 -4.29 -18.51 -6.27
CA TYR A 146 -2.89 -18.93 -6.35
C TYR A 146 -2.46 -19.91 -5.25
N TYR A 147 -3.00 -19.76 -4.03
CA TYR A 147 -2.62 -20.54 -2.84
C TYR A 147 -3.64 -21.61 -2.45
N LYS A 148 -4.57 -21.96 -3.32
CA LYS A 148 -5.48 -23.09 -3.13
C LYS A 148 -4.78 -24.42 -3.30
#